data_e8ebffd7f5380a498f0e3c6da9654282
#
_entry.id   e8ebffd7f5380a498f0e3c6da9654282
#
_cell.length_a   1.000
_cell.length_b   1.000
_cell.length_c   1.000
_cell.angle_alpha   90.00
_cell.angle_beta   90.00
_cell.angle_gamma   90.00
#
_symmetry.space_group_name_H-M   'P 1'
#
loop_
_entity.id
_entity.type
_entity.pdbx_description
1 polymer ?
#
loop_
_entity_poly.entity_id
_entity_poly.type
_entity_poly.pdbx_seq_one_letter_code
_entity_poly.pdbx_strand_id
1 'polypeptide(L)'
;ICDCSFFGPHCIICEINGAHGQGHRHSLTSIHRAGTPFSTIHFYEHTMQAWSEGKTLHLGAEAEVISGTWFGRPAVLKKRRPRGWRHPDLDSSLTKKRMTNEIKLTIWLARRGAPVPAIWDVDIQEAKIIMERIDGKPLIEILRNNEHDEELLINVGKAIRELHRNAVNHGDLSTNNILIDKERKPILIDLGLSSREYDLEGFGIDLHVLHEILRASHPEVKGAMDLVLKGYVALDEELGKPQPAP
;
A
#
# COMPACT_ATOMS: atom_id res chain seq x y z
N ILE A 1 -13.55 14.55 13.51
CA ILE A 1 -15.00 14.38 13.22
C ILE A 1 -15.05 14.04 11.75
N CYS A 2 -15.24 12.74 11.44
CA CYS A 2 -15.32 12.27 10.07
C CYS A 2 -16.79 12.40 9.62
N ASP A 3 -17.01 13.17 8.57
CA ASP A 3 -18.35 13.31 7.98
C ASP A 3 -18.64 12.06 7.15
N CYS A 4 -19.44 11.15 7.69
CA CYS A 4 -19.78 9.86 7.09
C CYS A 4 -20.87 9.95 6.02
N SER A 5 -21.27 11.13 5.56
CA SER A 5 -22.33 11.32 4.58
C SER A 5 -22.00 10.86 3.15
N PHE A 6 -20.73 10.55 2.86
CA PHE A 6 -20.26 10.12 1.53
C PHE A 6 -19.96 8.62 1.40
N PHE A 7 -19.96 7.87 2.51
CA PHE A 7 -19.66 6.44 2.52
C PHE A 7 -20.82 5.71 3.23
N GLY A 8 -21.43 4.75 2.55
CA GLY A 8 -22.54 3.97 3.11
C GLY A 8 -22.23 3.29 4.46
N PRO A 9 -23.20 2.55 5.05
CA PRO A 9 -23.20 2.14 6.46
C PRO A 9 -22.09 1.16 6.90
N HIS A 10 -21.14 0.80 6.03
CA HIS A 10 -19.98 -0.05 6.30
C HIS A 10 -18.67 0.68 6.03
N CYS A 11 -18.44 1.81 6.70
CA CYS A 11 -17.15 2.47 6.65
C CYS A 11 -16.16 1.75 7.59
N ILE A 12 -15.22 0.99 7.04
CA ILE A 12 -14.16 0.25 7.76
C ILE A 12 -13.37 1.15 8.74
N ILE A 13 -13.32 2.45 8.49
CA ILE A 13 -12.65 3.42 9.37
C ILE A 13 -13.37 3.56 10.73
N CYS A 14 -14.69 3.32 10.78
CA CYS A 14 -15.47 3.36 12.02
C CYS A 14 -15.29 2.11 12.86
N GLU A 15 -15.10 0.94 12.26
CA GLU A 15 -14.88 -0.32 12.98
C GLU A 15 -13.53 -0.40 13.69
N ILE A 16 -12.50 0.21 13.10
CA ILE A 16 -11.13 0.26 13.68
C ILE A 16 -11.09 1.14 14.95
N ASN A 17 -12.03 2.07 15.09
CA ASN A 17 -12.10 3.01 16.23
C ASN A 17 -13.08 2.60 17.35
N GLY A 18 -13.64 1.39 17.31
CA GLY A 18 -14.40 0.81 18.44
C GLY A 18 -15.80 1.40 18.67
N ALA A 19 -16.41 2.06 17.67
CA ALA A 19 -17.78 2.56 17.79
C ALA A 19 -18.79 1.45 17.40
N HIS A 20 -19.15 0.59 18.36
CA HIS A 20 -20.26 -0.35 18.21
C HIS A 20 -21.60 0.38 18.31
N GLY A 21 -22.27 0.60 17.17
CA GLY A 21 -23.68 0.97 17.11
C GLY A 21 -24.54 -0.29 16.82
N GLN A 22 -25.51 -0.57 17.67
CA GLN A 22 -26.43 -1.70 17.54
C GLN A 22 -27.24 -1.63 16.24
N GLY A 23 -27.11 -2.65 15.41
CA GLY A 23 -27.84 -2.78 14.15
C GLY A 23 -29.25 -3.26 14.36
N HIS A 24 -30.24 -2.44 14.05
CA HIS A 24 -31.63 -2.89 13.85
C HIS A 24 -31.79 -3.46 12.44
N ARG A 25 -32.16 -4.75 12.38
CA ARG A 25 -32.66 -5.40 11.16
C ARG A 25 -34.05 -4.87 10.87
N HIS A 26 -34.24 -4.09 9.83
CA HIS A 26 -35.57 -3.82 9.29
C HIS A 26 -35.88 -4.82 8.17
N SER A 27 -36.84 -5.70 8.48
CA SER A 27 -37.55 -6.56 7.53
C SER A 27 -38.46 -5.68 6.69
N LEU A 28 -38.29 -5.66 5.39
CA LEU A 28 -39.22 -5.04 4.45
C LEU A 28 -40.40 -5.98 4.22
N THR A 29 -41.52 -5.72 4.92
CA THR A 29 -42.81 -6.32 4.65
C THR A 29 -43.44 -5.64 3.44
N SER A 30 -43.86 -6.45 2.47
CA SER A 30 -44.55 -6.07 1.24
C SER A 30 -45.90 -5.37 1.51
N ILE A 31 -46.11 -4.18 0.94
CA ILE A 31 -47.42 -3.56 0.82
C ILE A 31 -47.93 -3.81 -0.59
N HIS A 32 -48.89 -4.73 -0.73
CA HIS A 32 -49.68 -4.88 -1.93
C HIS A 32 -50.73 -3.77 -2.01
N ARG A 33 -50.66 -2.93 -3.06
CA ARG A 33 -51.81 -2.16 -3.53
C ARG A 33 -52.03 -2.47 -5.02
N ALA A 34 -53.29 -2.86 -5.29
CA ALA A 34 -53.74 -3.28 -6.60
C ALA A 34 -53.88 -2.14 -7.60
N GLY A 35 -53.57 -2.43 -8.87
CA GLY A 35 -54.20 -1.86 -10.04
C GLY A 35 -53.44 -0.76 -10.75
N THR A 36 -52.53 -1.13 -11.66
CA THR A 36 -52.31 -0.60 -13.02
C THR A 36 -51.19 -1.42 -13.71
N PRO A 37 -51.27 -1.72 -15.02
CA PRO A 37 -50.22 -2.46 -15.70
C PRO A 37 -49.03 -1.51 -15.97
N PHE A 38 -48.12 -1.47 -15.06
CA PHE A 38 -46.80 -0.89 -15.32
C PHE A 38 -46.00 -1.92 -16.13
N SER A 39 -45.67 -1.50 -17.34
CA SER A 39 -44.63 -2.11 -18.16
C SER A 39 -43.44 -2.50 -17.31
N THR A 40 -43.07 -3.78 -17.37
CA THR A 40 -41.90 -4.35 -16.71
C THR A 40 -40.67 -3.55 -17.08
N ILE A 41 -40.29 -2.61 -16.23
CA ILE A 41 -38.98 -1.98 -16.32
C ILE A 41 -38.02 -3.07 -15.92
N HIS A 42 -37.36 -3.72 -16.88
CA HIS A 42 -36.20 -4.52 -16.63
C HIS A 42 -35.12 -3.59 -16.05
N PHE A 43 -35.06 -3.50 -14.72
CA PHE A 43 -33.83 -3.10 -14.08
C PHE A 43 -32.80 -4.15 -14.44
N TYR A 44 -31.95 -3.84 -15.40
CA TYR A 44 -30.66 -4.51 -15.51
C TYR A 44 -29.93 -4.18 -14.21
N GLU A 45 -30.00 -5.08 -13.23
CA GLU A 45 -29.05 -5.17 -12.15
C GLU A 45 -27.69 -5.47 -12.79
N HIS A 46 -27.03 -4.46 -13.33
CA HIS A 46 -25.59 -4.46 -13.36
C HIS A 46 -25.16 -4.33 -11.89
N THR A 47 -25.13 -5.45 -11.18
CA THR A 47 -24.34 -5.58 -9.95
C THR A 47 -22.91 -5.26 -10.40
N MET A 48 -22.50 -4.02 -10.20
CA MET A 48 -21.09 -3.64 -10.39
C MET A 48 -20.30 -4.50 -9.41
N GLN A 49 -19.65 -5.53 -9.96
CA GLN A 49 -18.80 -6.41 -9.17
C GLN A 49 -17.69 -5.53 -8.58
N ALA A 50 -17.65 -5.40 -7.26
CA ALA A 50 -16.72 -4.52 -6.59
C ALA A 50 -15.27 -4.83 -6.99
N TRP A 51 -14.91 -6.12 -7.04
CA TRP A 51 -13.62 -6.61 -7.52
C TRP A 51 -13.79 -7.43 -8.80
N SER A 52 -13.02 -7.08 -9.82
CA SER A 52 -12.85 -7.90 -11.03
C SER A 52 -11.40 -8.34 -11.14
N GLU A 53 -11.19 -9.65 -11.09
CA GLU A 53 -9.86 -10.25 -11.09
C GLU A 53 -9.25 -10.25 -12.50
N GLY A 54 -7.96 -9.91 -12.57
CA GLY A 54 -7.16 -9.95 -13.77
C GLY A 54 -6.08 -11.03 -13.68
N LYS A 55 -4.85 -10.71 -14.09
CA LYS A 55 -3.72 -11.65 -14.09
C LYS A 55 -2.88 -11.51 -12.83
N THR A 56 -2.27 -12.62 -12.39
CA THR A 56 -1.23 -12.60 -11.35
C THR A 56 -0.03 -11.80 -11.85
N LEU A 57 0.34 -10.77 -11.09
CA LEU A 57 1.52 -9.92 -11.35
C LEU A 57 2.77 -10.50 -10.69
N HIS A 58 2.63 -11.00 -9.47
CA HIS A 58 3.73 -11.56 -8.70
C HIS A 58 3.24 -12.67 -7.78
N LEU A 59 4.02 -13.75 -7.73
CA LEU A 59 3.80 -14.87 -6.82
C LEU A 59 5.03 -15.03 -5.93
N GLY A 60 5.01 -14.36 -4.77
CA GLY A 60 6.07 -14.43 -3.77
C GLY A 60 5.87 -15.52 -2.72
N ALA A 61 6.86 -15.69 -1.87
CA ALA A 61 6.79 -16.65 -0.76
C ALA A 61 5.75 -16.26 0.30
N GLU A 62 5.50 -14.96 0.49
CA GLU A 62 4.61 -14.43 1.54
C GLU A 62 3.25 -13.97 1.01
N ALA A 63 3.17 -13.58 -0.26
CA ALA A 63 1.95 -13.04 -0.84
C ALA A 63 1.87 -13.32 -2.34
N GLU A 64 0.65 -13.40 -2.82
CA GLU A 64 0.28 -13.33 -4.23
C GLU A 64 -0.27 -11.93 -4.50
N VAL A 65 0.17 -11.32 -5.61
CA VAL A 65 -0.30 -10.01 -6.07
C VAL A 65 -0.99 -10.20 -7.41
N ILE A 66 -2.28 -9.87 -7.44
CA ILE A 66 -3.16 -10.06 -8.59
C ILE A 66 -3.62 -8.68 -9.08
N SER A 67 -3.49 -8.42 -10.37
CA SER A 67 -4.07 -7.21 -10.98
C SER A 67 -5.57 -7.35 -11.14
N GLY A 68 -6.28 -6.23 -11.16
CA GLY A 68 -7.71 -6.23 -11.39
C GLY A 68 -8.27 -4.82 -11.40
N THR A 69 -9.57 -4.72 -11.17
CA THR A 69 -10.25 -3.44 -10.99
C THR A 69 -11.11 -3.46 -9.73
N TRP A 70 -11.14 -2.34 -9.04
CA TRP A 70 -12.00 -2.07 -7.90
C TRP A 70 -12.99 -0.96 -8.27
N PHE A 71 -14.27 -1.29 -8.38
CA PHE A 71 -15.30 -0.38 -8.92
C PHE A 71 -14.85 0.30 -10.23
N GLY A 72 -14.25 -0.49 -11.14
CA GLY A 72 -13.75 0.00 -12.44
C GLY A 72 -12.40 0.73 -12.41
N ARG A 73 -11.81 0.98 -11.24
CA ARG A 73 -10.49 1.59 -11.09
C ARG A 73 -9.39 0.53 -11.12
N PRO A 74 -8.25 0.76 -11.80
CA PRO A 74 -7.12 -0.17 -11.77
C PRO A 74 -6.64 -0.43 -10.35
N ALA A 75 -6.64 -1.69 -9.92
CA ALA A 75 -6.31 -2.13 -8.58
C ALA A 75 -5.36 -3.32 -8.56
N VAL A 76 -4.75 -3.57 -7.42
CA VAL A 76 -4.09 -4.83 -7.10
C VAL A 76 -4.69 -5.44 -5.84
N LEU A 77 -4.89 -6.74 -5.87
CA LEU A 77 -5.22 -7.55 -4.71
C LEU A 77 -3.93 -8.22 -4.22
N LYS A 78 -3.50 -7.88 -3.01
CA LYS A 78 -2.42 -8.55 -2.29
C LYS A 78 -3.04 -9.57 -1.34
N LYS A 79 -2.87 -10.86 -1.62
CA LYS A 79 -3.36 -11.98 -0.81
C LYS A 79 -2.18 -12.65 -0.11
N ARG A 80 -2.17 -12.62 1.22
CA ARG A 80 -1.14 -13.30 2.00
C ARG A 80 -1.32 -14.82 1.94
N ARG A 81 -0.18 -15.55 1.85
CA ARG A 81 -0.15 -17.01 1.73
C ARG A 81 0.30 -17.64 3.04
N PRO A 82 -0.38 -18.71 3.52
CA PRO A 82 0.09 -19.48 4.67
C PRO A 82 1.47 -20.10 4.40
N ARG A 83 2.30 -20.16 5.42
CA ARG A 83 3.62 -20.79 5.35
C ARG A 83 3.56 -22.19 5.93
N GLY A 84 3.62 -23.21 5.08
CA GLY A 84 3.48 -24.61 5.47
C GLY A 84 4.51 -25.16 6.46
N TRP A 85 5.63 -24.46 6.67
CA TRP A 85 6.68 -24.83 7.62
C TRP A 85 6.53 -24.20 9.02
N ARG A 86 5.56 -23.30 9.21
CA ARG A 86 5.23 -22.68 10.50
C ARG A 86 4.05 -23.37 11.15
N HIS A 87 4.00 -23.35 12.50
CA HIS A 87 2.78 -23.74 13.20
C HIS A 87 1.62 -22.82 12.77
N PRO A 88 0.42 -23.36 12.44
CA PRO A 88 -0.69 -22.58 11.87
C PRO A 88 -1.10 -21.36 12.70
N ASP A 89 -1.18 -21.50 14.03
CA ASP A 89 -1.58 -20.40 14.92
C ASP A 89 -0.54 -19.28 14.94
N LEU A 90 0.75 -19.64 14.94
CA LEU A 90 1.84 -18.67 14.88
C LEU A 90 1.85 -17.94 13.55
N ASP A 91 1.67 -18.68 12.43
CA ASP A 91 1.63 -18.09 11.08
C ASP A 91 0.46 -17.15 10.93
N SER A 92 -0.73 -17.54 11.39
CA SER A 92 -1.93 -16.69 11.39
C SER A 92 -1.73 -15.42 12.21
N SER A 93 -1.16 -15.52 13.42
CA SER A 93 -0.91 -14.38 14.29
C SER A 93 0.09 -13.39 13.66
N LEU A 94 1.22 -13.90 13.14
CA LEU A 94 2.23 -13.07 12.48
C LEU A 94 1.68 -12.41 11.20
N THR A 95 0.93 -13.15 10.40
CA THR A 95 0.30 -12.63 9.18
C THR A 95 -0.65 -11.49 9.49
N LYS A 96 -1.55 -11.68 10.49
CA LYS A 96 -2.47 -10.62 10.94
C LYS A 96 -1.72 -9.40 11.48
N LYS A 97 -0.69 -9.61 12.30
CA LYS A 97 0.11 -8.52 12.85
C LYS A 97 0.78 -7.69 11.76
N ARG A 98 1.49 -8.36 10.82
CA ARG A 98 2.18 -7.69 9.69
C ARG A 98 1.20 -6.97 8.77
N MET A 99 0.09 -7.63 8.42
CA MET A 99 -0.94 -7.04 7.57
C MET A 99 -1.58 -5.81 8.23
N THR A 100 -1.95 -5.89 9.51
CA THR A 100 -2.51 -4.76 10.25
C THR A 100 -1.54 -3.59 10.32
N ASN A 101 -0.26 -3.87 10.52
CA ASN A 101 0.80 -2.86 10.52
C ASN A 101 0.93 -2.18 9.14
N GLU A 102 1.04 -2.98 8.08
CA GLU A 102 1.11 -2.51 6.69
C GLU A 102 -0.08 -1.57 6.37
N ILE A 103 -1.30 -2.00 6.68
CA ILE A 103 -2.51 -1.21 6.44
C ILE A 103 -2.46 0.13 7.19
N LYS A 104 -2.20 0.08 8.51
CA LYS A 104 -2.19 1.29 9.35
C LYS A 104 -1.15 2.30 8.88
N LEU A 105 0.08 1.84 8.61
CA LEU A 105 1.17 2.71 8.20
C LEU A 105 0.95 3.27 6.80
N THR A 106 0.51 2.43 5.84
CA THR A 106 0.23 2.89 4.47
C THR A 106 -0.87 3.95 4.46
N ILE A 107 -2.01 3.72 5.14
CA ILE A 107 -3.09 4.71 5.25
C ILE A 107 -2.59 6.00 5.92
N TRP A 108 -1.82 5.88 7.00
CA TRP A 108 -1.30 7.02 7.73
C TRP A 108 -0.34 7.87 6.90
N LEU A 109 0.55 7.23 6.14
CA LEU A 109 1.50 7.87 5.23
C LEU A 109 0.79 8.49 4.01
N ALA A 110 -0.15 7.76 3.37
CA ALA A 110 -0.91 8.28 2.24
C ALA A 110 -1.68 9.57 2.59
N ARG A 111 -2.26 9.64 3.79
CA ARG A 111 -2.92 10.87 4.29
C ARG A 111 -1.98 12.06 4.48
N ARG A 112 -0.68 11.83 4.53
CA ARG A 112 0.36 12.85 4.63
C ARG A 112 1.03 13.18 3.30
N GLY A 113 0.55 12.58 2.22
CA GLY A 113 1.11 12.77 0.90
C GLY A 113 2.43 12.03 0.65
N ALA A 114 2.83 11.13 1.56
CA ALA A 114 4.02 10.30 1.35
C ALA A 114 3.83 9.37 0.14
N PRO A 115 4.91 9.01 -0.57
CA PRO A 115 4.85 8.24 -1.82
C PRO A 115 4.58 6.75 -1.55
N VAL A 116 3.34 6.42 -1.22
CA VAL A 116 2.83 5.07 -0.99
C VAL A 116 1.49 4.87 -1.69
N PRO A 117 1.11 3.63 -2.09
CA PRO A 117 -0.18 3.39 -2.74
C PRO A 117 -1.36 3.63 -1.79
N ALA A 118 -2.51 4.04 -2.33
CA ALA A 118 -3.74 4.13 -1.55
C ALA A 118 -4.31 2.73 -1.27
N ILE A 119 -4.82 2.49 -0.05
CA ILE A 119 -5.56 1.28 0.30
C ILE A 119 -7.05 1.57 0.11
N TRP A 120 -7.76 0.67 -0.61
CA TRP A 120 -9.16 0.84 -0.95
C TRP A 120 -10.07 -0.11 -0.19
N ASP A 121 -9.62 -1.35 0.07
CA ASP A 121 -10.38 -2.32 0.85
C ASP A 121 -9.49 -3.33 1.56
N VAL A 122 -10.00 -3.95 2.62
CA VAL A 122 -9.24 -4.87 3.46
C VAL A 122 -10.15 -5.98 3.99
N ASP A 123 -9.73 -7.23 3.81
CA ASP A 123 -10.28 -8.39 4.49
C ASP A 123 -9.19 -9.03 5.37
N ILE A 124 -9.24 -8.75 6.68
CA ILE A 124 -8.25 -9.27 7.63
C ILE A 124 -8.39 -10.78 7.85
N GLN A 125 -9.61 -11.33 7.70
CA GLN A 125 -9.86 -12.76 7.92
C GLN A 125 -9.30 -13.59 6.77
N GLU A 126 -9.53 -13.13 5.54
CA GLU A 126 -9.03 -13.75 4.32
C GLU A 126 -7.59 -13.29 3.97
N ALA A 127 -7.01 -12.45 4.81
CA ALA A 127 -5.67 -11.86 4.62
C ALA A 127 -5.48 -11.19 3.24
N LYS A 128 -6.48 -10.39 2.83
CA LYS A 128 -6.53 -9.69 1.54
C LYS A 128 -6.49 -8.17 1.72
N ILE A 129 -5.74 -7.49 0.88
CA ILE A 129 -5.71 -6.02 0.77
C ILE A 129 -5.94 -5.65 -0.68
N ILE A 130 -6.91 -4.79 -0.95
CA ILE A 130 -7.10 -4.15 -2.26
C ILE A 130 -6.52 -2.76 -2.18
N MET A 131 -5.60 -2.46 -3.09
CA MET A 131 -4.92 -1.18 -3.12
C MET A 131 -4.79 -0.64 -4.53
N GLU A 132 -4.41 0.61 -4.62
CA GLU A 132 -4.08 1.28 -5.88
C GLU A 132 -3.05 0.48 -6.67
N ARG A 133 -3.33 0.32 -7.98
CA ARG A 133 -2.34 -0.22 -8.90
C ARG A 133 -1.45 0.90 -9.41
N ILE A 134 -0.20 0.86 -9.02
CA ILE A 134 0.82 1.74 -9.58
C ILE A 134 1.17 1.23 -10.98
N ASP A 135 0.98 2.08 -11.97
CA ASP A 135 1.34 1.78 -13.35
C ASP A 135 2.81 2.15 -13.58
N GLY A 136 3.66 1.21 -13.26
CA GLY A 136 5.11 1.40 -13.25
C GLY A 136 5.87 0.08 -13.18
N LYS A 137 7.19 0.19 -13.01
CA LYS A 137 8.12 -0.95 -12.90
C LYS A 137 8.84 -0.90 -11.55
N PRO A 138 9.21 -2.06 -10.97
CA PRO A 138 10.14 -2.08 -9.83
C PRO A 138 11.50 -1.46 -10.21
N LEU A 139 12.12 -0.76 -9.27
CA LEU A 139 13.43 -0.13 -9.48
C LEU A 139 14.48 -1.15 -9.93
N ILE A 140 14.41 -2.40 -9.45
CA ILE A 140 15.31 -3.48 -9.88
C ILE A 140 15.26 -3.71 -11.40
N GLU A 141 14.09 -3.62 -12.03
CA GLU A 141 13.96 -3.78 -13.49
C GLU A 141 14.53 -2.57 -14.22
N ILE A 142 14.28 -1.36 -13.73
CA ILE A 142 14.81 -0.11 -14.28
C ILE A 142 16.34 -0.12 -14.28
N LEU A 143 16.94 -0.55 -13.16
CA LEU A 143 18.40 -0.63 -13.05
C LEU A 143 18.98 -1.69 -13.97
N ARG A 144 18.42 -2.90 -14.02
CA ARG A 144 18.87 -4.00 -14.90
C ARG A 144 18.79 -3.66 -16.38
N ASN A 145 17.77 -2.90 -16.76
CA ASN A 145 17.57 -2.47 -18.14
C ASN A 145 18.36 -1.21 -18.51
N ASN A 146 19.11 -0.64 -17.57
CA ASN A 146 19.82 0.64 -17.75
C ASN A 146 18.88 1.79 -18.17
N GLU A 147 17.62 1.77 -17.64
CA GLU A 147 16.59 2.80 -17.89
C GLU A 147 16.64 3.94 -16.85
N HIS A 148 17.65 3.97 -15.99
CA HIS A 148 17.83 4.95 -14.93
C HIS A 148 18.67 6.16 -15.40
N ASP A 149 18.51 7.26 -14.70
CA ASP A 149 19.35 8.44 -14.75
C ASP A 149 19.65 8.96 -13.33
N GLU A 150 20.46 9.99 -13.21
CA GLU A 150 20.83 10.56 -11.92
C GLU A 150 19.62 11.14 -11.19
N GLU A 151 18.69 11.80 -11.91
CA GLU A 151 17.50 12.41 -11.34
C GLU A 151 16.58 11.38 -10.69
N LEU A 152 16.41 10.22 -11.32
CA LEU A 152 15.61 9.14 -10.76
C LEU A 152 16.17 8.66 -9.41
N LEU A 153 17.50 8.45 -9.34
CA LEU A 153 18.13 7.98 -8.10
C LEU A 153 18.08 9.04 -6.99
N ILE A 154 18.21 10.31 -7.36
CA ILE A 154 17.98 11.44 -6.43
C ILE A 154 16.53 11.42 -5.92
N ASN A 155 15.55 11.22 -6.80
CA ASN A 155 14.14 11.15 -6.40
C ASN A 155 13.84 9.93 -5.52
N VAL A 156 14.50 8.78 -5.74
CA VAL A 156 14.45 7.63 -4.82
C VAL A 156 14.93 8.04 -3.42
N GLY A 157 16.02 8.77 -3.32
CA GLY A 157 16.51 9.29 -2.04
C GLY A 157 15.51 10.21 -1.35
N LYS A 158 14.88 11.13 -2.10
CA LYS A 158 13.83 12.01 -1.57
C LYS A 158 12.63 11.21 -1.04
N ALA A 159 12.17 10.19 -1.78
CA ALA A 159 11.05 9.34 -1.35
C ALA A 159 11.35 8.57 -0.05
N ILE A 160 12.56 8.02 0.09
CA ILE A 160 13.01 7.37 1.32
C ILE A 160 13.07 8.38 2.46
N ARG A 161 13.59 9.58 2.22
CA ARG A 161 13.64 10.63 3.24
C ARG A 161 12.25 11.06 3.70
N GLU A 162 11.29 11.16 2.78
CA GLU A 162 9.90 11.48 3.12
C GLU A 162 9.29 10.45 4.07
N LEU A 163 9.57 9.15 3.87
CA LEU A 163 9.19 8.09 4.79
C LEU A 163 9.80 8.33 6.19
N HIS A 164 11.12 8.53 6.27
CA HIS A 164 11.85 8.74 7.53
C HIS A 164 11.46 10.05 8.23
N ARG A 165 11.12 11.12 7.49
CA ARG A 165 10.57 12.37 8.05
C ARG A 165 9.25 12.15 8.77
N ASN A 166 8.49 11.15 8.35
CA ASN A 166 7.27 10.70 9.01
C ASN A 166 7.55 9.73 10.18
N ALA A 167 8.79 9.64 10.66
CA ALA A 167 9.21 8.72 11.73
C ALA A 167 8.84 7.26 11.44
N VAL A 168 8.91 6.83 10.18
CA VAL A 168 8.67 5.45 9.74
C VAL A 168 9.93 4.93 9.08
N ASN A 169 10.45 3.79 9.55
CA ASN A 169 11.42 3.00 8.82
C ASN A 169 10.70 1.97 7.95
N HIS A 170 11.32 1.54 6.87
CA HIS A 170 10.73 0.56 5.96
C HIS A 170 10.83 -0.87 6.50
N GLY A 171 11.98 -1.21 7.06
CA GLY A 171 12.29 -2.54 7.60
C GLY A 171 12.58 -3.63 6.57
N ASP A 172 12.37 -3.34 5.26
CA ASP A 172 12.71 -4.22 4.12
C ASP A 172 12.94 -3.38 2.85
N LEU A 173 13.77 -2.34 2.97
CA LEU A 173 14.00 -1.40 1.87
C LEU A 173 14.88 -2.03 0.78
N SER A 174 14.24 -2.50 -0.29
CA SER A 174 14.90 -3.13 -1.41
C SER A 174 14.49 -2.50 -2.74
N THR A 175 15.27 -2.75 -3.80
CA THR A 175 14.94 -2.28 -5.16
C THR A 175 13.67 -2.94 -5.73
N ASN A 176 13.17 -4.03 -5.12
CA ASN A 176 11.87 -4.63 -5.45
C ASN A 176 10.70 -3.87 -4.81
N ASN A 177 10.93 -3.22 -3.66
CA ASN A 177 9.91 -2.55 -2.87
C ASN A 177 9.81 -1.04 -3.18
N ILE A 178 10.45 -0.60 -4.26
CA ILE A 178 10.37 0.74 -4.84
C ILE A 178 9.83 0.60 -6.25
N LEU A 179 8.60 1.06 -6.49
CA LEU A 179 8.02 1.15 -7.84
C LEU A 179 8.31 2.52 -8.43
N ILE A 180 8.62 2.55 -9.71
CA ILE A 180 8.77 3.80 -10.46
C ILE A 180 7.58 3.90 -11.39
N ASP A 181 6.74 4.92 -11.19
CA ASP A 181 5.56 5.13 -12.01
C ASP A 181 5.91 5.70 -13.40
N LYS A 182 4.90 5.91 -14.25
CA LYS A 182 5.06 6.47 -15.61
C LYS A 182 5.61 7.90 -15.61
N GLU A 183 5.40 8.63 -14.52
CA GLU A 183 5.91 10.00 -14.33
C GLU A 183 7.31 10.01 -13.69
N ARG A 184 7.93 8.82 -13.59
CA ARG A 184 9.26 8.60 -12.97
C ARG A 184 9.31 8.95 -11.47
N LYS A 185 8.15 8.88 -10.79
CA LYS A 185 8.06 9.09 -9.34
C LYS A 185 8.26 7.77 -8.60
N PRO A 186 9.14 7.71 -7.60
CA PRO A 186 9.28 6.54 -6.74
C PRO A 186 8.09 6.41 -5.79
N ILE A 187 7.55 5.19 -5.68
CA ILE A 187 6.46 4.81 -4.77
C ILE A 187 6.95 3.63 -3.92
N LEU A 188 6.92 3.79 -2.60
CA LEU A 188 7.35 2.76 -1.65
C LEU A 188 6.19 1.79 -1.36
N ILE A 189 6.47 0.49 -1.43
CA ILE A 189 5.47 -0.56 -1.24
C ILE A 189 5.94 -1.57 -0.19
N ASP A 190 4.99 -2.37 0.32
CA ASP A 190 5.24 -3.45 1.29
C ASP A 190 5.80 -2.99 2.65
N LEU A 191 5.01 -2.22 3.37
CA LEU A 191 5.33 -1.73 4.72
C LEU A 191 5.04 -2.77 5.83
N GLY A 192 5.01 -4.06 5.51
CA GLY A 192 4.67 -5.13 6.46
C GLY A 192 5.67 -5.31 7.61
N LEU A 193 6.92 -4.90 7.42
CA LEU A 193 7.99 -4.94 8.42
C LEU A 193 8.35 -3.56 8.97
N SER A 194 7.66 -2.52 8.50
CA SER A 194 7.89 -1.15 8.93
C SER A 194 7.55 -0.93 10.40
N SER A 195 8.24 -0.02 11.06
CA SER A 195 7.85 0.49 12.36
C SER A 195 7.70 2.01 12.33
N ARG A 196 6.83 2.53 13.20
CA ARG A 196 6.67 3.97 13.38
C ARG A 196 7.30 4.38 14.69
N GLU A 197 8.55 4.79 14.60
CA GLU A 197 9.34 5.28 15.71
C GLU A 197 10.43 6.19 15.13
N TYR A 198 10.73 7.30 15.83
CA TYR A 198 11.86 8.12 15.44
C TYR A 198 13.15 7.45 15.89
N ASP A 199 13.65 6.57 15.06
CA ASP A 199 14.82 5.75 15.32
C ASP A 199 15.88 5.97 14.23
N LEU A 200 16.94 6.69 14.57
CA LEU A 200 18.05 6.97 13.65
C LEU A 200 18.80 5.69 13.23
N GLU A 201 18.86 4.69 14.11
CA GLU A 201 19.49 3.40 13.80
C GLU A 201 18.65 2.64 12.76
N GLY A 202 17.31 2.59 12.93
CA GLY A 202 16.40 1.99 11.96
C GLY A 202 16.45 2.66 10.59
N PHE A 203 16.56 3.99 10.54
CA PHE A 203 16.76 4.71 9.28
C PHE A 203 18.11 4.41 8.63
N GLY A 204 19.17 4.27 9.45
CA GLY A 204 20.48 3.85 8.99
C GLY A 204 20.48 2.43 8.43
N ILE A 205 19.75 1.51 9.05
CA ILE A 205 19.60 0.12 8.59
C ILE A 205 18.89 0.08 7.22
N ASP A 206 17.82 0.84 7.02
CA ASP A 206 17.14 0.92 5.72
C ASP A 206 18.10 1.36 4.61
N LEU A 207 18.86 2.43 4.84
CA LEU A 207 19.86 2.93 3.87
C LEU A 207 20.99 1.92 3.65
N HIS A 208 21.43 1.24 4.71
CA HIS A 208 22.48 0.21 4.61
C HIS A 208 22.02 -1.00 3.80
N VAL A 209 20.82 -1.48 4.05
CA VAL A 209 20.23 -2.60 3.29
C VAL A 209 20.13 -2.25 1.80
N LEU A 210 19.63 -1.05 1.47
CA LEU A 210 19.57 -0.60 0.09
C LEU A 210 20.97 -0.49 -0.54
N HIS A 211 21.96 0.04 0.21
CA HIS A 211 23.34 0.11 -0.24
C HIS A 211 23.90 -1.27 -0.60
N GLU A 212 23.74 -2.26 0.27
CA GLU A 212 24.21 -3.62 0.02
C GLU A 212 23.53 -4.26 -1.20
N ILE A 213 22.23 -4.01 -1.39
CA ILE A 213 21.49 -4.50 -2.56
C ILE A 213 21.99 -3.83 -3.84
N LEU A 214 22.20 -2.51 -3.85
CA LEU A 214 22.73 -1.80 -5.00
C LEU A 214 24.15 -2.30 -5.34
N ARG A 215 25.00 -2.47 -4.35
CA ARG A 215 26.37 -2.97 -4.52
C ARG A 215 26.43 -4.41 -5.04
N ALA A 216 25.57 -5.30 -4.52
CA ALA A 216 25.62 -6.72 -4.84
C ALA A 216 24.86 -7.08 -6.12
N SER A 217 23.72 -6.44 -6.37
CA SER A 217 22.80 -6.79 -7.47
C SER A 217 22.90 -5.86 -8.68
N HIS A 218 23.53 -4.68 -8.51
CA HIS A 218 23.64 -3.64 -9.54
C HIS A 218 25.04 -3.01 -9.57
N PRO A 219 26.15 -3.81 -9.63
CA PRO A 219 27.53 -3.30 -9.61
C PRO A 219 27.86 -2.43 -10.83
N GLU A 220 27.07 -2.52 -11.89
CA GLU A 220 27.19 -1.71 -13.10
C GLU A 220 26.76 -0.25 -12.87
N VAL A 221 25.88 0.03 -11.89
CA VAL A 221 25.37 1.36 -11.57
C VAL A 221 26.28 2.03 -10.54
N LYS A 222 27.45 2.47 -11.01
CA LYS A 222 28.44 3.12 -10.13
C LYS A 222 27.91 4.41 -9.53
N GLY A 223 28.12 4.61 -8.22
CA GLY A 223 27.68 5.82 -7.53
C GLY A 223 26.16 5.91 -7.27
N ALA A 224 25.42 4.82 -7.51
CA ALA A 224 23.96 4.82 -7.29
C ALA A 224 23.59 5.26 -5.87
N MET A 225 24.28 4.74 -4.86
CA MET A 225 24.01 5.11 -3.47
C MET A 225 24.36 6.55 -3.16
N ASP A 226 25.39 7.10 -3.77
CA ASP A 226 25.78 8.52 -3.60
C ASP A 226 24.67 9.46 -4.11
N LEU A 227 24.04 9.11 -5.24
CA LEU A 227 22.90 9.85 -5.80
C LEU A 227 21.66 9.72 -4.91
N VAL A 228 21.38 8.52 -4.38
CA VAL A 228 20.31 8.32 -3.41
C VAL A 228 20.54 9.17 -2.16
N LEU A 229 21.74 9.15 -1.59
CA LEU A 229 22.08 9.96 -0.41
C LEU A 229 22.01 11.46 -0.70
N LYS A 230 22.42 11.89 -1.90
CA LYS A 230 22.26 13.28 -2.34
C LYS A 230 20.79 13.70 -2.29
N GLY A 231 19.89 12.89 -2.83
CA GLY A 231 18.45 13.16 -2.78
C GLY A 231 17.87 13.12 -1.36
N TYR A 232 18.33 12.18 -0.55
CA TYR A 232 17.93 12.02 0.85
C TYR A 232 18.25 13.28 1.68
N VAL A 233 19.41 13.87 1.51
CA VAL A 233 19.83 15.10 2.20
C VAL A 233 19.14 16.33 1.60
N ALA A 234 19.03 16.39 0.27
CA ALA A 234 18.44 17.54 -0.43
C ALA A 234 16.99 17.82 0.00
N LEU A 235 16.21 16.81 0.35
CA LEU A 235 14.84 17.02 0.83
C LEU A 235 14.79 17.82 2.14
N ASP A 236 15.74 17.62 3.05
CA ASP A 236 15.83 18.41 4.29
C ASP A 236 16.29 19.85 4.03
N GLU A 237 17.08 20.08 3.00
CA GLU A 237 17.45 21.42 2.56
C GLU A 237 16.27 22.17 1.94
N GLU A 238 15.44 21.45 1.16
CA GLU A 238 14.23 21.99 0.53
C GLU A 238 13.11 22.29 1.53
N LEU A 239 12.85 21.38 2.49
CA LEU A 239 11.71 21.44 3.40
C LEU A 239 12.04 21.84 4.85
N GLY A 240 13.33 22.03 5.17
CA GLY A 240 13.84 22.19 6.52
C GLY A 240 13.90 20.84 7.27
N LYS A 241 14.71 20.77 8.33
CA LYS A 241 14.82 19.54 9.14
C LYS A 241 13.50 19.21 9.83
N PRO A 242 13.12 17.92 9.90
CA PRO A 242 11.91 17.52 10.59
C PRO A 242 12.01 17.93 12.08
N GLN A 243 10.96 18.51 12.60
CA GLN A 243 10.87 18.72 14.04
C GLN A 243 10.55 17.37 14.71
N PRO A 244 11.22 17.00 15.81
CA PRO A 244 10.80 15.82 16.58
C PRO A 244 9.32 16.03 16.98
N ALA A 245 8.52 14.99 16.80
CA ALA A 245 7.13 15.01 17.25
C ALA A 245 7.11 15.25 18.76
N PRO A 246 6.18 16.06 19.27
CA PRO A 246 6.01 16.29 20.71
C PRO A 246 5.62 15.03 21.44
#